data_0492774ab9994b478585ab6c1d295141
#
_entry.id   0492774ab9994b478585ab6c1d295141
#
_cell.length_a   1.000
_cell.length_b   1.000
_cell.length_c   1.000
_cell.angle_alpha   90.00
_cell.angle_beta   90.00
_cell.angle_gamma   90.00
#
_symmetry.space_group_name_H-M   'P 1'
#
loop_
_entity.id
_entity.type
_entity.pdbx_description
1 polymer ?
#
loop_
_entity_poly.entity_id
_entity_poly.type
_entity_poly.pdbx_seq_one_letter_code
_entity_poly.pdbx_strand_id
1 'polypeptide(L)'
;NLTADRMESCVMTADVVPAKVGESFETTMEHFADSAVDPADRMRVRQIMQREKVLESFYTGKQDYHFEFQRRRDNNTVFYGSTDFRLCLNPESGDVICFFYTLNVTEQKAQELLFRKVTEMEYDLICDIDLKTGRHRVVAVSDQCKENALSEGVFADEIWKVADRLMDEENRGIYIKNLSPDNIRKQLEHQESYSFLLELTDEKGIRRTKKYQLFYISRELERVG
;
A
#
# COMPACT_ATOMS: atom_id res chain seq x y z
N ASN A 1 9.50 25.42 13.74
CA ASN A 1 10.05 25.29 15.09
C ASN A 1 8.91 25.01 16.06
N LEU A 2 8.86 23.78 16.57
CA LEU A 2 7.83 23.34 17.51
C LEU A 2 7.99 23.93 18.90
N THR A 3 9.23 24.09 19.36
CA THR A 3 9.51 24.67 20.68
C THR A 3 9.08 26.14 20.74
N ALA A 4 9.41 26.92 19.72
CA ALA A 4 9.05 28.33 19.63
C ALA A 4 7.62 28.56 19.06
N ASP A 5 6.91 27.52 18.70
CA ASP A 5 5.56 27.55 18.12
C ASP A 5 5.43 28.53 16.94
N ARG A 6 6.31 28.37 15.95
CA ARG A 6 6.27 29.21 14.76
C ARG A 6 6.87 28.54 13.52
N MET A 7 6.32 28.86 12.39
CA MET A 7 6.89 28.57 11.07
C MET A 7 8.09 29.47 10.82
N GLU A 8 9.29 28.90 10.67
CA GLU A 8 10.51 29.67 10.43
C GLU A 8 10.80 29.88 8.94
N SER A 9 10.49 28.87 8.14
CA SER A 9 10.74 28.91 6.70
C SER A 9 9.69 28.12 5.96
N CYS A 10 9.28 28.61 4.80
CA CYS A 10 8.36 27.91 3.92
C CYS A 10 8.80 28.12 2.48
N VAL A 11 9.06 27.03 1.75
CA VAL A 11 9.27 27.05 0.30
C VAL A 11 8.07 26.37 -0.33
N MET A 12 7.28 27.12 -1.07
CA MET A 12 6.09 26.60 -1.73
C MET A 12 6.27 26.58 -3.24
N THR A 13 5.95 25.45 -3.84
CA THR A 13 5.56 25.44 -5.25
C THR A 13 4.13 25.97 -5.33
N ALA A 14 3.83 26.84 -6.29
CA ALA A 14 2.52 27.43 -6.50
C ALA A 14 1.40 26.38 -6.34
N ASP A 15 0.29 26.75 -5.70
CA ASP A 15 -0.97 25.99 -5.60
C ASP A 15 -1.21 25.10 -4.36
N VAL A 16 -0.39 25.11 -3.35
CA VAL A 16 -0.66 24.43 -2.07
C VAL A 16 -0.99 25.45 -1.01
N VAL A 17 -1.95 25.14 -0.14
CA VAL A 17 -2.41 26.01 0.98
C VAL A 17 -1.26 26.74 1.67
N PRO A 18 -1.29 28.06 1.73
CA PRO A 18 -0.17 28.86 2.21
C PRO A 18 0.06 28.68 3.70
N ALA A 19 1.10 27.95 4.07
CA ALA A 19 1.70 28.14 5.38
C ALA A 19 2.51 29.44 5.36
N LYS A 20 2.27 30.34 6.28
CA LYS A 20 2.97 31.63 6.33
C LYS A 20 4.06 31.59 7.38
N VAL A 21 5.22 32.16 7.06
CA VAL A 21 6.27 32.39 8.06
C VAL A 21 5.71 33.19 9.25
N GLY A 22 5.97 32.72 10.44
CA GLY A 22 5.46 33.29 11.70
C GLY A 22 4.16 32.66 12.21
N GLU A 23 3.44 31.87 11.43
CA GLU A 23 2.25 31.15 11.92
C GLU A 23 2.63 30.09 12.96
N SER A 24 1.70 29.82 13.90
CA SER A 24 1.83 28.73 14.87
C SER A 24 1.76 27.35 14.19
N PHE A 25 2.29 26.34 14.85
CA PHE A 25 2.18 24.96 14.38
C PHE A 25 0.72 24.53 14.24
N GLU A 26 -0.12 24.86 15.22
CA GLU A 26 -1.53 24.49 15.19
C GLU A 26 -2.28 25.14 14.05
N THR A 27 -2.08 26.44 13.80
CA THR A 27 -2.68 27.12 12.64
C THR A 27 -2.25 26.47 11.32
N THR A 28 -0.96 26.13 11.20
CA THR A 28 -0.43 25.44 10.02
C THR A 28 -1.08 24.05 9.84
N MET A 29 -1.25 23.29 10.93
CA MET A 29 -1.88 21.96 10.88
C MET A 29 -3.38 22.03 10.64
N GLU A 30 -4.07 23.07 11.11
CA GLU A 30 -5.48 23.32 10.75
C GLU A 30 -5.63 23.54 9.23
N HIS A 31 -4.80 24.41 8.64
CA HIS A 31 -4.81 24.61 7.19
C HIS A 31 -4.49 23.33 6.42
N PHE A 32 -3.54 22.52 6.92
CA PHE A 32 -3.22 21.24 6.34
C PHE A 32 -4.42 20.27 6.42
N ALA A 33 -5.07 20.18 7.57
CA ALA A 33 -6.27 19.37 7.78
C ALA A 33 -7.41 19.82 6.88
N ASP A 34 -7.68 21.12 6.81
CA ASP A 34 -8.77 21.69 5.99
C ASP A 34 -8.59 21.47 4.50
N SER A 35 -7.35 21.29 4.04
CA SER A 35 -7.07 20.94 2.65
C SER A 35 -7.54 19.53 2.28
N ALA A 36 -7.74 18.62 3.24
CA ALA A 36 -8.20 17.27 2.97
C ALA A 36 -9.65 17.27 2.44
N VAL A 37 -9.91 16.45 1.43
CA VAL A 37 -11.25 16.30 0.85
C VAL A 37 -12.15 15.49 1.78
N ASP A 38 -11.63 14.37 2.30
CA ASP A 38 -12.37 13.49 3.21
C ASP A 38 -12.41 14.07 4.64
N PRO A 39 -13.59 14.19 5.26
CA PRO A 39 -13.72 14.58 6.67
C PRO A 39 -12.97 13.65 7.65
N ALA A 40 -12.85 12.36 7.34
CA ALA A 40 -12.12 11.42 8.19
C ALA A 40 -10.61 11.74 8.22
N ASP A 41 -10.03 12.11 7.07
CA ASP A 41 -8.63 12.55 6.99
C ASP A 41 -8.41 13.86 7.76
N ARG A 42 -9.35 14.81 7.69
CA ARG A 42 -9.30 16.04 8.51
C ARG A 42 -9.23 15.74 9.99
N MET A 43 -10.12 14.87 10.46
CA MET A 43 -10.14 14.47 11.88
C MET A 43 -8.86 13.76 12.27
N ARG A 44 -8.34 12.88 11.43
CA ARG A 44 -7.10 12.14 11.67
C ARG A 44 -5.91 13.08 11.84
N VAL A 45 -5.76 14.08 10.95
CA VAL A 45 -4.70 15.08 11.06
C VAL A 45 -4.82 15.86 12.35
N ARG A 46 -6.01 16.40 12.66
CA ARG A 46 -6.28 17.16 13.89
C ARG A 46 -6.01 16.38 15.18
N GLN A 47 -6.31 15.08 15.19
CA GLN A 47 -6.08 14.22 16.35
C GLN A 47 -4.59 13.93 16.59
N ILE A 48 -3.84 13.73 15.50
CA ILE A 48 -2.44 13.30 15.55
C ILE A 48 -1.50 14.51 15.68
N MET A 49 -1.75 15.56 14.91
CA MET A 49 -0.84 16.70 14.76
C MET A 49 -1.16 17.85 15.72
N GLN A 50 -1.43 17.55 16.98
CA GLN A 50 -1.49 18.53 18.07
C GLN A 50 -0.08 18.78 18.57
N ARG A 51 0.32 20.05 18.68
CA ARG A 51 1.68 20.45 19.03
C ARG A 51 2.21 19.73 20.29
N GLU A 52 1.43 19.72 21.36
CA GLU A 52 1.82 19.09 22.62
C GLU A 52 2.06 17.59 22.46
N LYS A 53 1.15 16.88 21.76
CA LYS A 53 1.28 15.44 21.48
C LYS A 53 2.48 15.11 20.60
N VAL A 54 2.75 15.96 19.62
CA VAL A 54 3.89 15.78 18.71
C VAL A 54 5.20 15.97 19.47
N LEU A 55 5.29 16.98 20.35
CA LEU A 55 6.44 17.19 21.23
C LEU A 55 6.63 16.02 22.22
N GLU A 56 5.57 15.57 22.89
CA GLU A 56 5.62 14.41 23.76
C GLU A 56 6.08 13.15 23.03
N SER A 57 5.52 12.91 21.84
CA SER A 57 5.91 11.77 21.00
C SER A 57 7.38 11.82 20.58
N PHE A 58 7.90 13.01 20.30
CA PHE A 58 9.32 13.19 19.98
C PHE A 58 10.22 12.72 21.12
N TYR A 59 9.93 13.12 22.35
CA TYR A 59 10.71 12.73 23.54
C TYR A 59 10.55 11.23 23.89
N THR A 60 9.50 10.58 23.41
CA THR A 60 9.31 9.13 23.53
C THR A 60 9.88 8.34 22.33
N GLY A 61 10.54 9.03 21.38
CA GLY A 61 11.30 8.42 20.29
C GLY A 61 10.60 8.39 18.92
N LYS A 62 9.38 8.94 18.80
CA LYS A 62 8.68 9.03 17.51
C LYS A 62 9.07 10.31 16.78
N GLN A 63 9.76 10.16 15.65
CA GLN A 63 10.31 11.27 14.88
C GLN A 63 9.64 11.51 13.52
N ASP A 64 8.86 10.56 13.02
CA ASP A 64 8.29 10.63 11.68
C ASP A 64 6.77 10.45 11.70
N TYR A 65 6.09 11.23 10.82
CA TYR A 65 4.67 11.07 10.52
C TYR A 65 4.47 11.13 9.03
N HIS A 66 3.56 10.30 8.53
CA HIS A 66 3.22 10.24 7.12
C HIS A 66 1.71 10.34 6.93
N PHE A 67 1.29 11.19 5.99
CA PHE A 67 -0.10 11.35 5.58
C PHE A 67 -0.20 11.30 4.05
N GLU A 68 -1.11 10.49 3.56
CA GLU A 68 -1.43 10.42 2.14
C GLU A 68 -2.96 10.45 1.98
N PHE A 69 -3.47 11.48 1.32
CA PHE A 69 -4.89 11.67 1.06
C PHE A 69 -5.15 12.68 -0.06
N GLN A 70 -6.40 12.75 -0.50
CA GLN A 70 -6.84 13.75 -1.47
C GLN A 70 -6.90 15.14 -0.82
N ARG A 71 -6.23 16.09 -1.43
CA ARG A 71 -6.16 17.49 -1.00
C ARG A 71 -6.78 18.41 -2.03
N ARG A 72 -7.35 19.50 -1.55
CA ARG A 72 -7.90 20.58 -2.36
C ARG A 72 -6.92 21.74 -2.42
N ARG A 73 -6.68 22.27 -3.62
CA ARG A 73 -5.92 23.51 -3.83
C ARG A 73 -6.82 24.73 -3.72
N ASP A 74 -6.21 25.91 -3.63
CA ASP A 74 -6.95 27.18 -3.58
C ASP A 74 -7.85 27.41 -4.81
N ASN A 75 -7.44 26.92 -5.97
CA ASN A 75 -8.24 26.95 -7.20
C ASN A 75 -9.33 25.86 -7.27
N ASN A 76 -9.60 25.21 -6.17
CA ASN A 76 -10.60 24.13 -6.00
C ASN A 76 -10.29 22.81 -6.76
N THR A 77 -9.12 22.67 -7.38
CA THR A 77 -8.69 21.40 -7.96
C THR A 77 -8.25 20.42 -6.88
N VAL A 78 -8.40 19.12 -7.15
CA VAL A 78 -8.04 18.05 -6.21
C VAL A 78 -6.80 17.32 -6.71
N PHE A 79 -5.93 16.93 -5.78
CA PHE A 79 -4.76 16.11 -6.06
C PHE A 79 -4.51 15.13 -4.89
N TYR A 80 -3.79 14.05 -5.13
CA TYR A 80 -3.28 13.20 -4.06
C TYR A 80 -1.96 13.78 -3.55
N GLY A 81 -1.94 14.16 -2.26
CA GLY A 81 -0.76 14.65 -1.56
C GLY A 81 -0.19 13.60 -0.64
N SER A 82 1.08 13.26 -0.82
CA SER A 82 1.89 12.49 0.13
C SER A 82 2.73 13.46 0.93
N THR A 83 2.52 13.55 2.25
CA THR A 83 3.20 14.50 3.13
C THR A 83 3.93 13.77 4.23
N ASP A 84 5.24 13.99 4.30
CA ASP A 84 6.11 13.50 5.36
C ASP A 84 6.47 14.63 6.29
N PHE A 85 6.36 14.36 7.60
CA PHE A 85 6.83 15.22 8.68
C PHE A 85 7.98 14.52 9.39
N ARG A 86 9.06 15.24 9.60
CA ARG A 86 10.22 14.74 10.33
C ARG A 86 10.63 15.70 11.43
N LEU A 87 10.77 15.14 12.64
CA LEU A 87 11.18 15.88 13.83
C LEU A 87 12.66 15.66 14.10
N CYS A 88 13.36 16.73 14.44
CA CYS A 88 14.74 16.65 14.90
C CYS A 88 15.03 17.73 15.95
N LEU A 89 16.08 17.50 16.73
CA LEU A 89 16.60 18.51 17.65
C LEU A 89 17.56 19.45 16.90
N ASN A 90 17.37 20.74 17.04
CA ASN A 90 18.37 21.71 16.60
C ASN A 90 19.56 21.67 17.58
N PRO A 91 20.78 21.29 17.13
CA PRO A 91 21.91 21.15 18.04
C PRO A 91 22.41 22.46 18.61
N GLU A 92 22.10 23.59 17.98
CA GLU A 92 22.56 24.93 18.45
C GLU A 92 21.61 25.53 19.48
N SER A 93 20.28 25.43 19.27
CA SER A 93 19.30 26.05 20.18
C SER A 93 18.68 25.06 21.15
N GLY A 94 18.75 23.76 20.89
CA GLY A 94 18.02 22.74 21.64
C GLY A 94 16.53 22.67 21.31
N ASP A 95 16.06 23.42 20.32
CA ASP A 95 14.66 23.41 19.90
C ASP A 95 14.32 22.15 19.09
N VAL A 96 13.09 21.67 19.23
CA VAL A 96 12.53 20.66 18.36
C VAL A 96 12.02 21.31 17.08
N ILE A 97 12.59 20.91 15.96
CA ILE A 97 12.24 21.37 14.61
C ILE A 97 11.42 20.30 13.90
N CYS A 98 10.36 20.71 13.26
CA CYS A 98 9.57 19.86 12.36
C CYS A 98 9.80 20.30 10.91
N PHE A 99 10.38 19.42 10.11
CA PHE A 99 10.42 19.57 8.66
C PHE A 99 9.24 18.82 8.07
N PHE A 100 8.57 19.42 7.11
CA PHE A 100 7.59 18.68 6.31
C PHE A 100 7.66 19.08 4.84
N TYR A 101 7.35 18.13 4.00
CA TYR A 101 7.23 18.33 2.56
C TYR A 101 6.07 17.52 2.01
N THR A 102 5.45 18.06 0.97
CA THR A 102 4.34 17.40 0.27
C THR A 102 4.75 17.12 -1.17
N LEU A 103 4.56 15.88 -1.59
CA LEU A 103 4.68 15.46 -2.99
C LEU A 103 3.28 15.31 -3.60
N ASN A 104 3.13 15.74 -4.85
CA ASN A 104 1.94 15.42 -5.63
C ASN A 104 2.11 14.01 -6.23
N VAL A 105 1.36 13.05 -5.73
CA VAL A 105 1.41 11.65 -6.16
C VAL A 105 0.16 11.25 -6.98
N THR A 106 -0.55 12.22 -7.54
CA THR A 106 -1.81 11.99 -8.27
C THR A 106 -1.64 11.02 -9.42
N GLU A 107 -0.60 11.21 -10.23
CA GLU A 107 -0.33 10.35 -11.39
C GLU A 107 -0.03 8.92 -10.97
N GLN A 108 0.83 8.79 -9.95
CA GLN A 108 1.17 7.47 -9.38
C GLN A 108 -0.09 6.77 -8.84
N LYS A 109 -0.96 7.50 -8.12
CA LYS A 109 -2.22 6.94 -7.61
C LYS A 109 -3.20 6.59 -8.71
N ALA A 110 -3.30 7.39 -9.75
CA ALA A 110 -4.15 7.08 -10.90
C ALA A 110 -3.69 5.79 -11.60
N GLN A 111 -2.38 5.61 -11.78
CA GLN A 111 -1.81 4.39 -12.35
C GLN A 111 -2.08 3.16 -11.46
N GLU A 112 -1.89 3.28 -10.15
CA GLU A 112 -2.16 2.23 -9.18
C GLU A 112 -3.65 1.81 -9.21
N LEU A 113 -4.57 2.80 -9.21
CA LEU A 113 -6.01 2.56 -9.27
C LEU A 113 -6.43 1.92 -10.60
N LEU A 114 -5.86 2.40 -11.73
CA LEU A 114 -6.11 1.83 -13.04
C LEU A 114 -5.64 0.37 -13.10
N PHE A 115 -4.42 0.10 -12.65
CA PHE A 115 -3.88 -1.25 -12.59
C PHE A 115 -4.79 -2.16 -11.77
N ARG A 116 -5.18 -1.73 -10.57
CA ARG A 116 -6.10 -2.51 -9.72
C ARG A 116 -7.44 -2.77 -10.40
N LYS A 117 -8.03 -1.75 -11.06
CA LYS A 117 -9.31 -1.93 -11.78
C LYS A 117 -9.19 -2.91 -12.93
N VAL A 118 -8.15 -2.83 -13.75
CA VAL A 118 -7.94 -3.77 -14.85
C VAL A 118 -7.77 -5.20 -14.31
N THR A 119 -6.99 -5.35 -13.23
CA THR A 119 -6.76 -6.68 -12.62
C THR A 119 -8.05 -7.26 -12.01
N GLU A 120 -8.88 -6.44 -11.34
CA GLU A 120 -10.18 -6.88 -10.79
C GLU A 120 -11.17 -7.32 -11.88
N MET A 121 -11.06 -6.77 -13.11
CA MET A 121 -11.94 -7.12 -14.22
C MET A 121 -11.51 -8.40 -14.97
N GLU A 122 -10.22 -8.67 -15.02
CA GLU A 122 -9.68 -9.78 -15.83
C GLU A 122 -9.29 -11.01 -15.02
N TYR A 123 -9.00 -10.83 -13.73
CA TYR A 123 -8.50 -11.90 -12.87
C TYR A 123 -9.33 -12.05 -11.60
N ASP A 124 -9.54 -13.28 -11.20
CA ASP A 124 -10.18 -13.59 -9.91
C ASP A 124 -9.28 -13.25 -8.73
N LEU A 125 -7.98 -13.49 -8.87
CA LEU A 125 -6.97 -13.29 -7.84
C LEU A 125 -5.60 -13.02 -8.47
N ILE A 126 -4.87 -12.05 -7.94
CA ILE A 126 -3.45 -11.83 -8.24
C ILE A 126 -2.66 -11.85 -6.94
N CYS A 127 -1.62 -12.66 -6.93
CA CYS A 127 -0.67 -12.77 -5.83
C CYS A 127 0.73 -12.37 -6.29
N ASP A 128 1.51 -11.84 -5.37
CA ASP A 128 2.94 -11.62 -5.49
C ASP A 128 3.64 -12.62 -4.56
N ILE A 129 4.45 -13.51 -5.13
CA ILE A 129 5.09 -14.63 -4.45
C ILE A 129 6.60 -14.39 -4.45
N ASP A 130 7.18 -14.36 -3.28
CA ASP A 130 8.63 -14.33 -3.09
C ASP A 130 9.14 -15.76 -2.96
N LEU A 131 9.78 -16.28 -4.00
CA LEU A 131 10.28 -17.64 -4.03
C LEU A 131 11.51 -17.86 -3.11
N LYS A 132 12.22 -16.78 -2.71
CA LYS A 132 13.36 -16.86 -1.78
C LYS A 132 12.90 -17.10 -0.35
N THR A 133 11.88 -16.35 0.07
CA THR A 133 11.35 -16.43 1.44
C THR A 133 10.18 -17.38 1.58
N GLY A 134 9.58 -17.82 0.47
CA GLY A 134 8.37 -18.64 0.45
C GLY A 134 7.11 -17.88 0.91
N ARG A 135 7.16 -16.56 0.96
CA ARG A 135 6.01 -15.73 1.38
C ARG A 135 5.22 -15.24 0.16
N HIS A 136 3.96 -14.98 0.38
CA HIS A 136 3.10 -14.36 -0.62
C HIS A 136 2.26 -13.24 -0.01
N ARG A 137 1.79 -12.36 -0.87
CA ARG A 137 0.77 -11.36 -0.56
C ARG A 137 -0.25 -11.26 -1.69
N VAL A 138 -1.48 -10.95 -1.34
CA VAL A 138 -2.54 -10.68 -2.31
C VAL A 138 -2.40 -9.25 -2.83
N VAL A 139 -2.30 -9.10 -4.15
CA VAL A 139 -2.20 -7.80 -4.82
C VAL A 139 -3.58 -7.30 -5.23
N ALA A 140 -4.41 -8.18 -5.78
CA ALA A 140 -5.78 -7.88 -6.16
C ALA A 140 -6.66 -9.13 -6.04
N VAL A 141 -7.93 -8.91 -5.72
CA VAL A 141 -8.95 -9.96 -5.69
C VAL A 141 -10.26 -9.38 -6.19
N SER A 142 -10.94 -10.10 -7.09
CA SER A 142 -12.26 -9.70 -7.58
C SER A 142 -13.33 -9.80 -6.47
N ASP A 143 -14.40 -9.02 -6.59
CA ASP A 143 -15.49 -9.04 -5.61
C ASP A 143 -16.12 -10.43 -5.44
N GLN A 144 -16.11 -11.25 -6.49
CA GLN A 144 -16.64 -12.61 -6.48
C GLN A 144 -15.78 -13.60 -5.69
N CYS A 145 -14.51 -13.30 -5.47
CA CYS A 145 -13.52 -14.17 -4.83
C CYS A 145 -13.06 -13.69 -3.45
N LYS A 146 -13.55 -12.54 -2.97
CA LYS A 146 -13.12 -11.95 -1.68
C LYS A 146 -13.28 -12.89 -0.48
N GLU A 147 -14.36 -13.66 -0.44
CA GLU A 147 -14.62 -14.60 0.67
C GLU A 147 -13.64 -15.78 0.70
N ASN A 148 -13.03 -16.08 -0.45
CA ASN A 148 -12.08 -17.18 -0.64
C ASN A 148 -10.65 -16.69 -0.90
N ALA A 149 -10.38 -15.40 -0.69
CA ALA A 149 -9.06 -14.82 -0.91
C ALA A 149 -8.04 -15.49 0.01
N LEU A 150 -6.85 -15.75 -0.54
CA LEU A 150 -5.70 -16.21 0.22
C LEU A 150 -5.34 -15.16 1.28
N SER A 151 -4.99 -15.60 2.48
CA SER A 151 -4.39 -14.73 3.49
C SER A 151 -2.91 -14.46 3.12
N GLU A 152 -2.37 -13.32 3.55
CA GLU A 152 -0.93 -13.10 3.46
C GLU A 152 -0.19 -14.09 4.38
N GLY A 153 0.90 -14.69 3.90
CA GLY A 153 1.61 -15.64 4.72
C GLY A 153 2.63 -16.52 3.99
N VAL A 154 2.76 -17.76 4.46
CA VAL A 154 3.60 -18.78 3.81
C VAL A 154 2.83 -19.38 2.65
N PHE A 155 3.39 -19.28 1.45
CA PHE A 155 2.73 -19.68 0.20
C PHE A 155 2.38 -21.18 0.19
N ALA A 156 3.30 -22.03 0.64
CA ALA A 156 3.07 -23.47 0.71
C ALA A 156 1.87 -23.85 1.58
N ASP A 157 1.69 -23.19 2.73
CA ASP A 157 0.59 -23.47 3.65
C ASP A 157 -0.76 -23.08 3.02
N GLU A 158 -0.80 -21.97 2.29
CA GLU A 158 -2.02 -21.51 1.62
C GLU A 158 -2.37 -22.41 0.42
N ILE A 159 -1.39 -22.88 -0.34
CA ILE A 159 -1.62 -23.86 -1.41
C ILE A 159 -2.31 -25.12 -0.85
N TRP A 160 -1.83 -25.65 0.27
CA TRP A 160 -2.43 -26.81 0.90
C TRP A 160 -3.86 -26.55 1.39
N LYS A 161 -4.13 -25.42 2.03
CA LYS A 161 -5.48 -25.06 2.49
C LYS A 161 -6.48 -24.94 1.35
N VAL A 162 -6.09 -24.30 0.24
CA VAL A 162 -6.94 -24.16 -0.95
C VAL A 162 -7.19 -25.52 -1.58
N ALA A 163 -6.15 -26.32 -1.74
CA ALA A 163 -6.23 -27.65 -2.35
C ALA A 163 -7.16 -28.58 -1.54
N ASP A 164 -7.04 -28.56 -0.22
CA ASP A 164 -7.85 -29.40 0.67
C ASP A 164 -9.33 -29.00 0.66
N ARG A 165 -9.62 -27.71 0.55
CA ARG A 165 -10.98 -27.19 0.60
C ARG A 165 -11.75 -27.31 -0.72
N LEU A 166 -11.06 -27.11 -1.87
CA LEU A 166 -11.73 -26.87 -3.15
C LEU A 166 -11.45 -27.94 -4.23
N MET A 167 -10.63 -28.97 -3.93
CA MET A 167 -10.16 -29.91 -4.96
C MET A 167 -10.34 -31.35 -4.52
N ASP A 168 -10.68 -32.21 -5.51
CA ASP A 168 -10.57 -33.66 -5.37
C ASP A 168 -9.08 -34.09 -5.32
N GLU A 169 -8.83 -35.37 -5.06
CA GLU A 169 -7.49 -35.91 -4.85
C GLU A 169 -6.59 -35.74 -6.09
N GLU A 170 -7.13 -35.92 -7.30
CA GLU A 170 -6.40 -35.78 -8.55
C GLU A 170 -5.99 -34.33 -8.80
N ASN A 171 -6.93 -33.41 -8.76
CA ASN A 171 -6.68 -31.98 -8.96
C ASN A 171 -5.79 -31.39 -7.87
N ARG A 172 -5.90 -31.87 -6.61
CA ARG A 172 -5.02 -31.49 -5.49
C ARG A 172 -3.56 -31.78 -5.80
N GLY A 173 -3.26 -33.00 -6.28
CA GLY A 173 -1.89 -33.39 -6.64
C GLY A 173 -1.31 -32.51 -7.76
N ILE A 174 -2.10 -32.22 -8.78
CA ILE A 174 -1.73 -31.36 -9.90
C ILE A 174 -1.47 -29.91 -9.40
N TYR A 175 -2.35 -29.38 -8.57
CA TYR A 175 -2.26 -28.01 -8.03
C TYR A 175 -1.00 -27.81 -7.20
N ILE A 176 -0.78 -28.67 -6.21
CA ILE A 176 0.39 -28.58 -5.31
C ILE A 176 1.69 -28.72 -6.10
N LYS A 177 1.76 -29.67 -7.03
CA LYS A 177 2.93 -29.88 -7.88
C LYS A 177 3.24 -28.66 -8.73
N ASN A 178 2.23 -28.09 -9.40
CA ASN A 178 2.41 -26.97 -10.33
C ASN A 178 2.79 -25.67 -9.61
N LEU A 179 2.29 -25.45 -8.39
CA LEU A 179 2.57 -24.27 -7.59
C LEU A 179 3.74 -24.46 -6.60
N SER A 180 4.42 -25.60 -6.62
CA SER A 180 5.65 -25.74 -5.81
C SER A 180 6.74 -24.78 -6.30
N PRO A 181 7.49 -24.12 -5.41
CA PRO A 181 8.55 -23.18 -5.79
C PRO A 181 9.55 -23.74 -6.78
N ASP A 182 9.94 -24.99 -6.61
CA ASP A 182 10.90 -25.65 -7.50
C ASP A 182 10.32 -25.89 -8.91
N ASN A 183 9.04 -26.26 -9.01
CA ASN A 183 8.41 -26.39 -10.31
C ASN A 183 8.21 -25.03 -10.97
N ILE A 184 7.83 -24.02 -10.23
CA ILE A 184 7.71 -22.65 -10.75
C ILE A 184 9.04 -22.18 -11.35
N ARG A 185 10.15 -22.31 -10.61
CA ARG A 185 11.50 -21.98 -11.13
C ARG A 185 11.81 -22.73 -12.40
N LYS A 186 11.61 -24.05 -12.38
CA LYS A 186 11.86 -24.91 -13.54
C LYS A 186 11.04 -24.52 -14.78
N GLN A 187 9.74 -24.24 -14.60
CA GLN A 187 8.87 -23.88 -15.73
C GLN A 187 9.20 -22.50 -16.29
N LEU A 188 9.57 -21.55 -15.44
CA LEU A 188 9.90 -20.17 -15.84
C LEU A 188 11.38 -19.98 -16.22
N GLU A 189 12.20 -21.03 -16.21
CA GLU A 189 13.62 -20.95 -16.59
C GLU A 189 13.82 -20.50 -18.03
N HIS A 190 13.01 -21.05 -18.94
CA HIS A 190 13.15 -20.85 -20.38
C HIS A 190 11.92 -20.19 -21.05
N GLN A 191 10.94 -19.75 -20.27
CA GLN A 191 9.73 -19.13 -20.81
C GLN A 191 9.32 -17.90 -19.98
N GLU A 192 8.61 -16.98 -20.60
CA GLU A 192 8.16 -15.74 -19.96
C GLU A 192 6.98 -15.98 -18.99
N SER A 193 6.12 -16.95 -19.33
CA SER A 193 4.99 -17.31 -18.48
C SER A 193 4.71 -18.82 -18.55
N TYR A 194 4.17 -19.34 -17.47
CA TYR A 194 3.70 -20.70 -17.33
C TYR A 194 2.23 -20.70 -16.96
N SER A 195 1.41 -21.53 -17.60
CA SER A 195 0.00 -21.63 -17.25
C SER A 195 -0.51 -23.07 -17.30
N PHE A 196 -1.52 -23.34 -16.44
CA PHE A 196 -2.23 -24.62 -16.40
C PHE A 196 -3.71 -24.38 -16.04
N LEU A 197 -4.54 -25.37 -16.35
CA LEU A 197 -5.97 -25.37 -16.07
C LEU A 197 -6.27 -26.40 -15.00
N LEU A 198 -7.20 -26.07 -14.08
CA LEU A 198 -7.72 -26.98 -13.08
C LEU A 198 -9.23 -26.83 -12.94
N GLU A 199 -9.91 -27.92 -12.63
CA GLU A 199 -11.29 -27.89 -12.18
C GLU A 199 -11.36 -27.75 -10.67
N LEU A 200 -12.12 -26.76 -10.22
CA LEU A 200 -12.44 -26.53 -8.83
C LEU A 200 -13.91 -26.81 -8.60
N THR A 201 -14.22 -27.34 -7.43
CA THR A 201 -15.61 -27.47 -6.97
C THR A 201 -15.82 -26.49 -5.82
N ASP A 202 -16.70 -25.49 -6.00
CA ASP A 202 -17.02 -24.55 -4.94
C ASP A 202 -17.86 -25.21 -3.83
N GLU A 203 -18.04 -24.47 -2.71
CA GLU A 203 -18.79 -24.97 -1.55
C GLU A 203 -20.27 -25.32 -1.86
N LYS A 204 -20.78 -24.84 -3.00
CA LYS A 204 -22.12 -25.14 -3.51
C LYS A 204 -22.15 -26.35 -4.46
N GLY A 205 -20.99 -27.01 -4.66
CA GLY A 205 -20.85 -28.15 -5.57
C GLY A 205 -20.79 -27.78 -7.05
N ILE A 206 -20.58 -26.49 -7.38
CA ILE A 206 -20.48 -26.04 -8.79
C ILE A 206 -19.04 -26.22 -9.25
N ARG A 207 -18.87 -26.96 -10.35
CA ARG A 207 -17.56 -27.14 -11.00
C ARG A 207 -17.24 -25.93 -11.87
N ARG A 208 -15.99 -25.46 -11.78
CA ARG A 208 -15.47 -24.35 -12.59
C ARG A 208 -14.04 -24.67 -13.01
N THR A 209 -13.74 -24.44 -14.27
CA THR A 209 -12.35 -24.49 -14.75
C THR A 209 -11.68 -23.15 -14.49
N LYS A 210 -10.56 -23.17 -13.79
CA LYS A 210 -9.72 -21.99 -13.53
C LYS A 210 -8.40 -22.12 -14.25
N LYS A 211 -7.96 -21.02 -14.86
CA LYS A 211 -6.62 -20.87 -15.42
C LYS A 211 -5.72 -20.25 -14.39
N TYR A 212 -4.62 -20.92 -14.11
CA TYR A 212 -3.51 -20.39 -13.31
C TYR A 212 -2.43 -19.93 -14.27
N GLN A 213 -1.90 -18.75 -14.08
CA GLN A 213 -0.83 -18.20 -14.89
C GLN A 213 0.23 -17.61 -13.97
N LEU A 214 1.48 -17.93 -14.24
CA LEU A 214 2.65 -17.55 -13.45
C LEU A 214 3.67 -16.87 -14.37
N PHE A 215 4.29 -15.80 -13.91
CA PHE A 215 5.34 -15.07 -14.62
C PHE A 215 6.28 -14.38 -13.63
N TYR A 216 7.53 -14.14 -14.03
CA TYR A 216 8.41 -13.35 -13.19
C TYR A 216 8.03 -11.85 -13.21
N ILE A 217 7.79 -11.27 -12.03
CA ILE A 217 7.74 -9.83 -11.82
C ILE A 217 9.19 -9.28 -11.85
N SER A 218 10.11 -10.00 -11.19
CA SER A 218 11.56 -9.74 -11.23
C SER A 218 12.31 -11.07 -11.07
N ARG A 219 13.18 -11.40 -12.01
CA ARG A 219 14.02 -12.62 -11.94
C ARG A 219 15.10 -12.49 -10.89
N GLU A 220 15.72 -11.31 -10.77
CA GLU A 220 16.81 -11.03 -9.81
C GLU A 220 16.33 -11.13 -8.36
N LEU A 221 15.09 -10.74 -8.11
CA LEU A 221 14.44 -10.82 -6.80
C LEU A 221 13.69 -12.13 -6.57
N GLU A 222 13.60 -13.00 -7.59
CA GLU A 222 12.77 -14.22 -7.59
C GLU A 222 11.31 -13.94 -7.19
N ARG A 223 10.74 -12.84 -7.71
CA ARG A 223 9.35 -12.45 -7.47
C ARG A 223 8.49 -12.89 -8.64
N VAL A 224 7.39 -13.62 -8.33
CA VAL A 224 6.47 -14.22 -9.30
C VAL A 224 5.05 -13.72 -9.04
N GLY A 225 4.39 -13.37 -10.12
CA GLY A 225 2.96 -13.04 -10.14
C GLY A 225 2.12 -14.18 -10.66
#